data_bf56f6d9d4f7ada26ef8ceca36d20433
#
_entry.id   bf56f6d9d4f7ada26ef8ceca36d20433
#
_cell.length_a   1.000
_cell.length_b   1.000
_cell.length_c   1.000
_cell.angle_alpha   90.00
_cell.angle_beta   90.00
_cell.angle_gamma   90.00
#
_symmetry.space_group_name_H-M   'P 1'
#
loop_
_entity.id
_entity.type
_entity.pdbx_description
1 polymer ?
#
loop_
_entity_poly.entity_id
_entity_poly.type
_entity_poly.pdbx_seq_one_letter_code
_entity_poly.pdbx_strand_id
1 'polypeptide(L)'
;EQLFKQGNYTVGLLLDAAATTAVEQVADQVNEVINNIAKKQGYAPTWRFSPGYGNWPLEIQPQLGKIIKTEQIGLQVTENFLLFPRKSVTAIIGLMPGDQCLTTKRGCSSCSQKDCQSRKLPEKTAATKPETSKTTAETSGIAMKAQPTE
;
A
#
# COMPACT_ATOMS: atom_id res chain seq x y z
N GLU A 1 21.99 8.42 -10.15
CA GLU A 1 23.37 8.78 -9.80
C GLU A 1 23.94 9.86 -10.73
N GLN A 2 23.74 9.74 -12.05
CA GLN A 2 24.28 10.69 -13.03
C GLN A 2 23.79 12.13 -12.79
N LEU A 3 22.52 12.32 -12.44
CA LEU A 3 21.94 13.63 -12.12
C LEU A 3 22.58 14.26 -10.88
N PHE A 4 22.88 13.46 -9.86
CA PHE A 4 23.57 13.94 -8.65
C PHE A 4 25.00 14.38 -8.97
N LYS A 5 25.73 13.65 -9.83
CA LYS A 5 27.06 14.03 -10.29
C LYS A 5 27.06 15.34 -11.10
N GLN A 6 25.95 15.64 -11.78
CA GLN A 6 25.75 16.87 -12.56
C GLN A 6 25.20 18.04 -11.73
N GLY A 7 25.00 17.88 -10.42
CA GLY A 7 24.43 18.90 -9.54
C GLY A 7 22.90 19.06 -9.64
N ASN A 8 22.21 18.21 -10.41
CA ASN A 8 20.76 18.24 -10.56
C ASN A 8 20.06 17.48 -9.42
N TYR A 9 20.27 17.90 -8.19
CA TYR A 9 19.83 17.19 -6.99
C TYR A 9 18.30 17.03 -6.89
N THR A 10 17.56 18.10 -7.17
CA THR A 10 16.08 18.07 -7.09
C THR A 10 15.47 17.05 -8.05
N VAL A 11 15.91 17.08 -9.32
CA VAL A 11 15.42 16.12 -10.33
C VAL A 11 15.87 14.71 -9.98
N GLY A 12 17.11 14.56 -9.52
CA GLY A 12 17.62 13.27 -9.04
C GLY A 12 16.79 12.67 -7.92
N LEU A 13 16.43 13.48 -6.93
CA LEU A 13 15.60 13.07 -5.79
C LEU A 13 14.18 12.68 -6.23
N LEU A 14 13.56 13.49 -7.08
CA LEU A 14 12.20 13.19 -7.59
C LEU A 14 12.16 11.89 -8.40
N LEU A 15 13.14 11.67 -9.27
CA LEU A 15 13.24 10.41 -10.02
C LEU A 15 13.51 9.20 -9.13
N ASP A 16 14.33 9.36 -8.09
CA ASP A 16 14.59 8.30 -7.13
C ASP A 16 13.32 7.93 -6.34
N ALA A 17 12.56 8.92 -5.89
CA ALA A 17 11.28 8.72 -5.21
C ALA A 17 10.24 8.07 -6.14
N ALA A 18 10.12 8.54 -7.38
CA ALA A 18 9.22 7.97 -8.37
C ALA A 18 9.54 6.50 -8.67
N ALA A 19 10.83 6.17 -8.85
CA ALA A 19 11.27 4.80 -9.08
C ALA A 19 11.00 3.89 -7.86
N THR A 20 11.16 4.42 -6.63
CA THR A 20 10.79 3.69 -5.41
C THR A 20 9.29 3.39 -5.37
N THR A 21 8.46 4.40 -5.65
CA THR A 21 7.01 4.22 -5.70
C THR A 21 6.60 3.21 -6.77
N ALA A 22 7.22 3.26 -7.95
CA ALA A 22 6.91 2.33 -9.03
C ALA A 22 7.21 0.87 -8.66
N VAL A 23 8.37 0.59 -8.05
CA VAL A 23 8.71 -0.79 -7.63
C VAL A 23 7.80 -1.30 -6.52
N GLU A 24 7.40 -0.44 -5.59
CA GLU A 24 6.44 -0.81 -4.54
C GLU A 24 5.05 -1.11 -5.12
N GLN A 25 4.59 -0.34 -6.09
CA GLN A 25 3.32 -0.61 -6.78
C GLN A 25 3.33 -1.94 -7.52
N VAL A 26 4.43 -2.27 -8.21
CA VAL A 26 4.58 -3.59 -8.85
C VAL A 26 4.56 -4.70 -7.80
N ALA A 27 5.26 -4.53 -6.69
CA ALA A 27 5.25 -5.50 -5.61
C ALA A 27 3.85 -5.68 -4.99
N ASP A 28 3.06 -4.62 -4.89
CA ASP A 28 1.67 -4.70 -4.42
C ASP A 28 0.79 -5.48 -5.41
N GLN A 29 0.91 -5.24 -6.71
CA GLN A 29 0.18 -5.98 -7.74
C GLN A 29 0.50 -7.48 -7.71
N VAL A 30 1.79 -7.83 -7.62
CA VAL A 30 2.23 -9.23 -7.48
C VAL A 30 1.66 -9.85 -6.21
N ASN A 31 1.66 -9.11 -5.10
CA ASN A 31 1.07 -9.56 -3.84
C ASN A 31 -0.43 -9.87 -3.98
N GLU A 32 -1.19 -9.03 -4.70
CA GLU A 32 -2.60 -9.29 -4.96
C GLU A 32 -2.82 -10.56 -5.79
N VAL A 33 -2.00 -10.80 -6.80
CA VAL A 33 -2.06 -12.04 -7.60
C VAL A 33 -1.82 -13.26 -6.71
N ILE A 34 -0.77 -13.23 -5.88
CA ILE A 34 -0.46 -14.32 -4.95
C ILE A 34 -1.60 -14.54 -3.96
N ASN A 35 -2.16 -13.47 -3.40
CA ASN A 35 -3.28 -13.53 -2.47
C ASN A 35 -4.51 -14.20 -3.10
N ASN A 36 -4.80 -13.88 -4.35
CA ASN A 36 -5.93 -14.46 -5.07
C ASN A 36 -5.74 -15.94 -5.36
N ILE A 37 -4.51 -16.35 -5.70
CA ILE A 37 -4.16 -17.76 -5.91
C ILE A 37 -4.25 -18.54 -4.59
N ALA A 38 -3.66 -18.01 -3.52
CA ALA A 38 -3.66 -18.62 -2.21
C ALA A 38 -5.09 -18.86 -1.69
N LYS A 39 -5.95 -17.85 -1.78
CA LYS A 39 -7.35 -17.95 -1.38
C LYS A 39 -8.11 -19.03 -2.14
N LYS A 40 -7.90 -19.14 -3.45
CA LYS A 40 -8.51 -20.21 -4.28
C LYS A 40 -8.07 -21.61 -3.86
N GLN A 41 -6.92 -21.73 -3.26
CA GLN A 41 -6.36 -22.99 -2.75
C GLN A 41 -6.68 -23.24 -1.26
N GLY A 42 -7.50 -22.39 -0.63
CA GLY A 42 -7.88 -22.53 0.77
C GLY A 42 -6.81 -22.06 1.77
N TYR A 43 -5.92 -21.16 1.34
CA TYR A 43 -4.92 -20.57 2.21
C TYR A 43 -5.21 -19.10 2.53
N ALA A 44 -4.93 -18.70 3.75
CA ALA A 44 -4.88 -17.30 4.18
C ALA A 44 -3.44 -16.78 4.04
N PRO A 45 -3.14 -15.85 3.11
CA PRO A 45 -1.81 -15.30 2.95
C PRO A 45 -1.50 -14.32 4.07
N THR A 46 -0.26 -14.34 4.55
CA THR A 46 0.26 -13.29 5.42
C THR A 46 0.67 -12.07 4.58
N TRP A 47 1.09 -11.02 5.23
CA TRP A 47 1.83 -9.94 4.65
C TRP A 47 3.11 -10.45 3.99
N ARG A 48 3.53 -9.75 2.90
CA ARG A 48 4.90 -9.87 2.41
C ARG A 48 5.89 -9.30 3.43
N PHE A 49 6.96 -10.02 3.66
CA PHE A 49 8.00 -9.67 4.59
C PHE A 49 9.37 -9.81 3.93
N SER A 50 10.19 -8.77 4.01
CA SER A 50 11.50 -8.72 3.35
C SER A 50 12.63 -8.83 4.36
N PRO A 51 13.79 -9.40 3.99
CA PRO A 51 14.99 -9.36 4.82
C PRO A 51 15.36 -7.93 5.22
N GLY A 52 15.85 -7.75 6.44
CA GLY A 52 16.18 -6.45 7.00
C GLY A 52 15.02 -5.75 7.72
N TYR A 53 13.81 -6.30 7.71
CA TYR A 53 12.68 -5.78 8.47
C TYR A 53 12.46 -6.54 9.77
N GLY A 54 12.12 -5.81 10.84
CA GLY A 54 11.88 -6.38 12.16
C GLY A 54 13.08 -7.16 12.67
N ASN A 55 12.84 -8.41 13.06
CA ASN A 55 13.89 -9.31 13.57
C ASN A 55 14.46 -10.23 12.48
N TRP A 56 14.14 -10.02 11.21
CA TRP A 56 14.66 -10.84 10.13
C TRP A 56 15.96 -10.25 9.58
N PRO A 57 17.11 -10.92 9.78
CA PRO A 57 18.39 -10.34 9.42
C PRO A 57 18.53 -10.17 7.91
N LEU A 58 19.26 -9.12 7.51
CA LEU A 58 19.50 -8.82 6.10
C LEU A 58 20.43 -9.86 5.45
N GLU A 59 21.26 -10.51 6.25
CA GLU A 59 22.23 -11.54 5.85
C GLU A 59 21.59 -12.78 5.21
N ILE A 60 20.28 -12.95 5.38
CA ILE A 60 19.52 -14.03 4.71
C ILE A 60 19.33 -13.77 3.20
N GLN A 61 19.53 -12.54 2.75
CA GLN A 61 19.28 -12.11 1.38
C GLN A 61 19.98 -12.98 0.30
N PRO A 62 21.27 -13.38 0.46
CA PRO A 62 21.91 -14.24 -0.52
C PRO A 62 21.28 -15.64 -0.61
N GLN A 63 20.81 -16.20 0.51
CA GLN A 63 20.16 -17.49 0.54
C GLN A 63 18.80 -17.41 -0.15
N LEU A 64 18.02 -16.38 0.16
CA LEU A 64 16.75 -16.12 -0.50
C LEU A 64 16.93 -15.96 -2.00
N GLY A 65 17.92 -15.18 -2.44
CA GLY A 65 18.26 -14.99 -3.85
C GLY A 65 18.55 -16.30 -4.57
N LYS A 66 19.31 -17.20 -3.95
CA LYS A 66 19.58 -18.54 -4.50
C LYS A 66 18.33 -19.40 -4.62
N ILE A 67 17.46 -19.38 -3.61
CA ILE A 67 16.21 -20.17 -3.60
C ILE A 67 15.30 -19.74 -4.75
N ILE A 68 15.11 -18.44 -4.93
CA ILE A 68 14.21 -17.88 -5.95
C ILE A 68 14.93 -17.65 -7.30
N LYS A 69 16.21 -17.99 -7.40
CA LYS A 69 17.04 -17.90 -8.61
C LYS A 69 17.03 -16.51 -9.22
N THR A 70 17.35 -15.50 -8.40
CA THR A 70 17.31 -14.09 -8.81
C THR A 70 18.22 -13.75 -9.98
N GLU A 71 19.29 -14.53 -10.19
CA GLU A 71 20.20 -14.39 -11.33
C GLU A 71 19.49 -14.53 -12.68
N GLN A 72 18.38 -15.30 -12.76
CA GLN A 72 17.62 -15.48 -14.01
C GLN A 72 16.97 -14.18 -14.51
N ILE A 73 16.75 -13.23 -13.62
CA ILE A 73 16.19 -11.89 -13.94
C ILE A 73 17.24 -10.79 -13.82
N GLY A 74 18.52 -11.16 -13.71
CA GLY A 74 19.62 -10.20 -13.58
C GLY A 74 19.71 -9.50 -12.22
N LEU A 75 18.99 -10.00 -11.21
CA LEU A 75 19.04 -9.48 -9.86
C LEU A 75 20.15 -10.15 -9.07
N GLN A 76 21.05 -9.33 -8.51
CA GLN A 76 22.20 -9.76 -7.73
C GLN A 76 22.11 -9.27 -6.29
N VAL A 77 22.74 -10.00 -5.39
CA VAL A 77 22.94 -9.57 -4.00
C VAL A 77 24.40 -9.16 -3.82
N THR A 78 24.64 -7.95 -3.37
CA THR A 78 25.99 -7.43 -3.13
C THR A 78 26.61 -8.02 -1.87
N GLU A 79 27.92 -7.78 -1.66
CA GLU A 79 28.64 -8.20 -0.45
C GLU A 79 28.06 -7.60 0.84
N ASN A 80 27.42 -6.45 0.74
CA ASN A 80 26.70 -5.80 1.84
C ASN A 80 25.22 -6.22 1.93
N PHE A 81 24.85 -7.34 1.32
CA PHE A 81 23.50 -7.92 1.33
C PHE A 81 22.42 -7.03 0.66
N LEU A 82 22.83 -6.03 -0.14
CA LEU A 82 21.92 -5.15 -0.86
C LEU A 82 21.58 -5.74 -2.25
N LEU A 83 20.38 -5.45 -2.71
CA LEU A 83 19.96 -5.84 -4.05
C LEU A 83 20.52 -4.90 -5.14
N PHE A 84 20.92 -5.47 -6.25
CA PHE A 84 21.31 -4.74 -7.46
C PHE A 84 20.59 -5.34 -8.69
N PRO A 85 19.87 -4.55 -9.48
CA PRO A 85 19.66 -3.08 -9.37
C PRO A 85 19.01 -2.61 -8.07
N ARG A 86 19.35 -1.37 -7.65
CA ARG A 86 18.93 -0.84 -6.34
C ARG A 86 17.41 -0.73 -6.14
N LYS A 87 16.66 -0.55 -7.22
CA LYS A 87 15.20 -0.51 -7.19
C LYS A 87 14.63 -1.90 -7.43
N SER A 88 14.88 -2.78 -6.47
CA SER A 88 14.43 -4.16 -6.46
C SER A 88 13.88 -4.53 -5.10
N VAL A 89 12.95 -5.49 -5.07
CA VAL A 89 12.32 -6.00 -3.85
C VAL A 89 12.36 -7.51 -3.87
N THR A 90 12.75 -8.11 -2.76
CA THR A 90 12.56 -9.53 -2.48
C THR A 90 11.74 -9.66 -1.21
N ALA A 91 10.82 -10.59 -1.17
CA ALA A 91 9.99 -10.83 -0.01
C ALA A 91 9.48 -12.27 0.04
N ILE A 92 9.01 -12.68 1.19
CA ILE A 92 8.24 -13.91 1.37
C ILE A 92 6.81 -13.58 1.80
N ILE A 93 5.89 -14.48 1.47
CA ILE A 93 4.51 -14.47 1.93
C ILE A 93 4.24 -15.83 2.54
N GLY A 94 3.86 -15.87 3.82
CA GLY A 94 3.43 -17.09 4.47
C GLY A 94 2.03 -17.48 4.01
N LEU A 95 1.77 -18.76 3.85
CA LEU A 95 0.46 -19.31 3.54
C LEU A 95 -0.01 -20.14 4.73
N MET A 96 -1.11 -19.74 5.37
CA MET A 96 -1.71 -20.45 6.50
C MET A 96 -2.93 -21.23 6.02
N PRO A 97 -3.09 -22.50 6.42
CA PRO A 97 -4.30 -23.26 6.09
C PRO A 97 -5.55 -22.63 6.71
N GLY A 98 -6.64 -22.55 5.95
CA GLY A 98 -7.96 -22.09 6.42
C GLY A 98 -8.15 -20.57 6.38
N ASP A 99 -9.28 -20.12 6.94
CA ASP A 99 -9.73 -18.72 6.95
C ASP A 99 -9.07 -17.85 8.06
N GLN A 100 -8.07 -18.35 8.72
CA GLN A 100 -7.36 -17.59 9.76
C GLN A 100 -6.50 -16.49 9.12
N CYS A 101 -7.16 -15.57 8.45
CA CYS A 101 -6.52 -14.36 7.99
C CYS A 101 -6.08 -13.56 9.22
N LEU A 102 -4.80 -13.62 9.53
CA LEU A 102 -4.18 -12.63 10.41
C LEU A 102 -4.20 -11.30 9.66
N THR A 103 -5.38 -10.68 9.59
CA THR A 103 -5.53 -9.30 9.12
C THR A 103 -4.90 -8.38 10.16
N THR A 104 -3.60 -8.43 10.27
CA THR A 104 -2.88 -7.34 10.89
C THR A 104 -3.02 -6.17 9.95
N LYS A 105 -3.92 -5.25 10.30
CA LYS A 105 -4.08 -3.99 9.56
C LYS A 105 -2.70 -3.34 9.45
N ARG A 106 -2.24 -3.10 8.22
CA ARG A 106 -0.99 -2.39 8.00
C ARG A 106 -1.10 -0.98 8.55
N GLY A 107 0.00 -0.51 9.08
CA GLY A 107 0.17 0.89 9.36
C GLY A 107 0.34 1.19 10.84
N CYS A 108 0.36 2.47 11.12
CA CYS A 108 0.63 3.00 12.45
C CYS A 108 -0.42 2.59 13.49
N SER A 109 -1.63 2.23 13.07
CA SER A 109 -2.72 1.81 13.96
C SER A 109 -2.47 0.46 14.65
N SER A 110 -1.71 -0.45 14.02
CA SER A 110 -1.37 -1.76 14.56
C SER A 110 0.08 -1.88 15.04
N CYS A 111 0.86 -0.81 14.91
CA CYS A 111 2.26 -0.78 15.29
C CYS A 111 2.42 -0.53 16.79
N SER A 112 3.17 -1.40 17.47
CA SER A 112 3.45 -1.29 18.91
C SER A 112 4.43 -0.15 19.27
N GLN A 113 5.18 0.37 18.30
CA GLN A 113 6.14 1.45 18.51
C GLN A 113 5.42 2.79 18.64
N LYS A 114 5.30 3.30 19.87
CA LYS A 114 4.57 4.54 20.16
C LYS A 114 5.37 5.80 19.79
N ASP A 115 6.68 5.78 19.99
CA ASP A 115 7.59 6.93 19.77
C ASP A 115 8.26 6.93 18.40
N CYS A 116 7.50 6.56 17.36
CA CYS A 116 8.00 6.53 15.99
C CYS A 116 7.88 7.90 15.32
N GLN A 117 9.01 8.49 14.89
CA GLN A 117 9.04 9.78 14.17
C GLN A 117 8.26 9.74 12.84
N SER A 118 8.12 8.55 12.23
CA SER A 118 7.38 8.34 10.98
C SER A 118 5.93 7.94 11.21
N ARG A 119 5.43 7.96 12.44
CA ARG A 119 4.04 7.59 12.73
C ARG A 119 3.09 8.56 12.04
N LYS A 120 2.28 8.03 11.13
CA LYS A 120 1.18 8.79 10.52
C LYS A 120 0.08 9.00 11.55
N LEU A 121 -0.29 10.26 11.79
CA LEU A 121 -1.47 10.56 12.57
C LEU A 121 -2.71 10.00 11.86
N PRO A 122 -3.74 9.54 12.61
CA PRO A 122 -4.99 9.12 11.98
C PRO A 122 -5.52 10.31 11.16
N GLU A 123 -5.85 10.05 9.89
CA GLU A 123 -6.56 11.04 9.08
C GLU A 123 -7.80 11.47 9.89
N LYS A 124 -7.90 12.76 10.17
CA LYS A 124 -9.13 13.31 10.71
C LYS A 124 -10.19 13.03 9.66
N THR A 125 -11.06 12.07 9.94
CA THR A 125 -12.26 11.83 9.14
C THR A 125 -12.90 13.18 8.92
N ALA A 126 -12.98 13.61 7.65
CA ALA A 126 -13.64 14.86 7.29
C ALA A 126 -15.01 14.84 7.96
N ALA A 127 -15.24 15.82 8.83
CA ALA A 127 -16.46 15.96 9.57
C ALA A 127 -17.62 15.88 8.56
N THR A 128 -18.49 14.91 8.75
CA THR A 128 -19.76 14.79 8.07
C THR A 128 -20.44 16.16 8.14
N LYS A 129 -20.66 16.79 6.98
CA LYS A 129 -21.45 18.03 6.92
C LYS A 129 -22.77 17.76 7.63
N PRO A 130 -23.22 18.67 8.53
CA PRO A 130 -24.54 18.51 9.12
C PRO A 130 -25.57 18.56 7.98
N GLU A 131 -26.41 17.55 7.91
CA GLU A 131 -27.60 17.55 7.07
C GLU A 131 -28.46 18.73 7.49
N THR A 132 -28.63 19.68 6.57
CA THR A 132 -29.60 20.76 6.72
C THR A 132 -30.98 20.15 6.73
N SER A 133 -31.61 20.14 7.91
CA SER A 133 -33.01 19.82 8.13
C SER A 133 -33.85 20.69 7.18
N LYS A 134 -34.51 20.07 6.21
CA LYS A 134 -35.57 20.72 5.44
C LYS A 134 -36.75 20.95 6.38
N THR A 135 -36.93 22.19 6.78
CA THR A 135 -38.16 22.69 7.40
C THR A 135 -39.25 22.66 6.36
N THR A 136 -40.23 21.82 6.55
CA THR A 136 -41.50 21.81 5.83
C THR A 136 -42.26 23.06 6.27
N ALA A 137 -42.35 24.06 5.41
CA ALA A 137 -43.31 25.14 5.55
C ALA A 137 -44.62 24.70 4.87
N GLU A 138 -45.59 24.43 5.69
CA GLU A 138 -47.00 24.38 5.27
C GLU A 138 -47.39 25.79 4.79
N THR A 139 -47.87 25.86 3.56
CA THR A 139 -48.61 27.03 3.10
C THR A 139 -49.95 26.58 2.58
N SER A 140 -50.94 26.92 3.40
CA SER A 140 -52.36 26.83 3.17
C SER A 140 -52.81 27.48 1.87
N GLY A 141 -53.85 26.91 1.33
CA GLY A 141 -54.47 27.08 0.05
C GLY A 141 -54.90 28.47 -0.37
N ILE A 142 -55.04 28.64 -1.64
CA ILE A 142 -56.13 29.44 -2.24
C ILE A 142 -56.47 28.73 -3.59
N ALA A 143 -57.72 28.31 -3.63
CA ALA A 143 -58.37 27.84 -4.85
C ALA A 143 -58.75 29.03 -5.73
N MET A 144 -58.33 29.03 -6.97
CA MET A 144 -58.97 29.86 -8.00
C MET A 144 -59.39 29.03 -9.19
N LYS A 145 -60.73 28.97 -9.31
CA LYS A 145 -61.45 28.48 -10.50
C LYS A 145 -61.11 29.36 -11.69
N ALA A 146 -60.83 28.80 -12.83
CA ALA A 146 -60.98 29.44 -14.12
C ALA A 146 -61.81 28.53 -15.01
N GLN A 147 -62.88 29.13 -15.56
CA GLN A 147 -63.84 28.50 -16.44
C GLN A 147 -63.37 28.50 -17.89
N PRO A 148 -63.93 27.67 -18.76
CA PRO A 148 -63.55 27.55 -20.15
C PRO A 148 -64.26 28.59 -21.01
N THR A 149 -63.59 29.07 -22.04
CA THR A 149 -64.19 29.70 -23.22
C THR A 149 -63.62 29.06 -24.43
N GLU A 150 -64.55 28.54 -25.19
CA GLU A 150 -64.70 28.32 -26.63
C GLU A 150 -63.47 28.14 -27.48
#